data_270515781b8f8cbfab31b151449cdcc9
#
_entry.id   270515781b8f8cbfab31b151449cdcc9
#
_cell.length_a   1.000
_cell.length_b   1.000
_cell.length_c   1.000
_cell.angle_alpha   90.00
_cell.angle_beta   90.00
_cell.angle_gamma   90.00
#
_symmetry.space_group_name_H-M   'P 1'
#
loop_
_entity.id
_entity.type
_entity.pdbx_description
1 polymer ?
#
loop_
_entity_poly.entity_id
_entity_poly.type
_entity_poly.pdbx_seq_one_letter_code
_entity_poly.pdbx_strand_id
1 'polypeptide(L)'
;MALKTDNKIYLSWDDVENLVEDLCNKILFDQPNIDSVHGIARGGFIPAVLISHKLNLPYVNAVGPNTLIVDDIADTGVTLENSPGVWTAVLHYKPHTSCFQPNMWADIHKGDEWLIYPWETKDSDPIQDYLKSDEFNEFADFVDGDDKELDHLKDGHYIAGMTNDKEGSFMKFQNKIKTKNK
;
A
#
# COMPACT_ATOMS: atom_id res chain seq x y z
N MET A 1 -20.83 -5.20 -11.23
CA MET A 1 -21.54 -3.89 -11.31
C MET A 1 -21.51 -3.25 -9.93
N ALA A 2 -20.79 -2.14 -9.78
CA ALA A 2 -20.62 -1.44 -8.50
C ALA A 2 -21.95 -0.89 -7.97
N LEU A 3 -22.18 -1.00 -6.65
CA LEU A 3 -23.36 -0.45 -5.96
C LEU A 3 -23.00 0.92 -5.40
N LYS A 4 -23.82 1.94 -5.67
CA LYS A 4 -23.63 3.31 -5.15
C LYS A 4 -24.68 3.59 -4.08
N THR A 5 -24.21 3.94 -2.87
CA THR A 5 -25.05 4.39 -1.75
C THR A 5 -24.28 5.43 -0.91
N ASP A 6 -24.99 6.49 -0.44
CA ASP A 6 -24.47 7.46 0.54
C ASP A 6 -23.04 8.00 0.27
N ASN A 7 -22.79 8.47 -0.96
CA ASN A 7 -21.49 8.94 -1.41
C ASN A 7 -20.37 7.87 -1.38
N LYS A 8 -20.75 6.59 -1.43
CA LYS A 8 -19.83 5.43 -1.48
C LYS A 8 -20.12 4.59 -2.72
N ILE A 9 -19.06 4.06 -3.34
CA ILE A 9 -19.13 3.10 -4.44
C ILE A 9 -18.49 1.81 -3.96
N TYR A 10 -19.28 0.74 -3.89
CA TYR A 10 -18.81 -0.59 -3.52
C TYR A 10 -18.40 -1.36 -4.76
N LEU A 11 -17.13 -1.70 -4.84
CA LEU A 11 -16.58 -2.51 -5.93
C LEU A 11 -16.77 -4.00 -5.62
N SER A 12 -17.09 -4.76 -6.64
CA SER A 12 -17.11 -6.23 -6.57
C SER A 12 -15.75 -6.81 -6.94
N TRP A 13 -15.54 -8.11 -6.67
CA TRP A 13 -14.36 -8.83 -7.15
C TRP A 13 -14.28 -8.83 -8.68
N ASP A 14 -15.41 -8.92 -9.39
CA ASP A 14 -15.46 -8.85 -10.86
C ASP A 14 -15.00 -7.46 -11.36
N ASP A 15 -15.39 -6.38 -10.66
CA ASP A 15 -14.91 -5.03 -11.00
C ASP A 15 -13.38 -4.93 -10.83
N VAL A 16 -12.83 -5.48 -9.74
CA VAL A 16 -11.38 -5.50 -9.50
C VAL A 16 -10.66 -6.34 -10.55
N GLU A 17 -11.19 -7.51 -10.90
CA GLU A 17 -10.57 -8.39 -11.90
C GLU A 17 -10.48 -7.71 -13.26
N ASN A 18 -11.54 -6.99 -13.69
CA ASN A 18 -11.55 -6.20 -14.91
C ASN A 18 -10.52 -5.06 -14.87
N LEU A 19 -10.44 -4.31 -13.75
CA LEU A 19 -9.46 -3.24 -13.58
C LEU A 19 -8.01 -3.78 -13.64
N VAL A 20 -7.74 -4.90 -13.00
CA VAL A 20 -6.43 -5.56 -13.06
C VAL A 20 -6.10 -6.01 -14.48
N GLU A 21 -7.07 -6.54 -15.21
CA GLU A 21 -6.87 -6.95 -16.60
C GLU A 21 -6.54 -5.76 -17.50
N ASP A 22 -7.31 -4.67 -17.40
CA ASP A 22 -7.07 -3.44 -18.14
C ASP A 22 -5.69 -2.85 -17.82
N LEU A 23 -5.29 -2.85 -16.56
CA LEU A 23 -3.98 -2.38 -16.13
C LEU A 23 -2.85 -3.26 -16.66
N CYS A 24 -2.99 -4.58 -16.60
CA CYS A 24 -2.02 -5.51 -17.18
C CYS A 24 -1.88 -5.33 -18.70
N ASN A 25 -2.98 -5.12 -19.41
CA ASN A 25 -2.95 -4.85 -20.85
C ASN A 25 -2.19 -3.55 -21.18
N LYS A 26 -2.38 -2.49 -20.39
CA LYS A 26 -1.61 -1.23 -20.51
C LYS A 26 -0.12 -1.46 -20.27
N ILE A 27 0.24 -2.19 -19.20
CA ILE A 27 1.63 -2.53 -18.88
C ILE A 27 2.29 -3.29 -20.04
N LEU A 28 1.61 -4.29 -20.61
CA LEU A 28 2.11 -5.06 -21.73
C LEU A 28 2.23 -4.23 -23.02
N PHE A 29 1.33 -3.26 -23.22
CA PHE A 29 1.37 -2.37 -24.38
C PHE A 29 2.54 -1.38 -24.30
N ASP A 30 2.71 -0.73 -23.15
CA ASP A 30 3.74 0.28 -22.92
C ASP A 30 5.15 -0.33 -22.76
N GLN A 31 5.21 -1.63 -22.47
CA GLN A 31 6.45 -2.41 -22.31
C GLN A 31 7.51 -1.73 -21.42
N PRO A 32 7.15 -1.24 -20.23
CA PRO A 32 8.13 -0.67 -19.33
C PRO A 32 9.14 -1.74 -18.90
N ASN A 33 10.37 -1.32 -18.57
CA ASN A 33 11.39 -2.24 -18.09
C ASN A 33 11.10 -2.62 -16.62
N ILE A 34 10.14 -3.54 -16.43
CA ILE A 34 9.70 -4.06 -15.13
C ILE A 34 10.10 -5.52 -15.03
N ASP A 35 10.69 -5.90 -13.90
CA ASP A 35 11.13 -7.28 -13.61
C ASP A 35 10.48 -7.87 -12.36
N SER A 36 9.79 -7.06 -11.56
CA SER A 36 9.18 -7.46 -10.30
C SER A 36 8.02 -6.54 -9.92
N VAL A 37 7.20 -6.98 -8.96
CA VAL A 37 6.04 -6.24 -8.46
C VAL A 37 6.12 -6.11 -6.95
N HIS A 38 5.77 -4.93 -6.44
CA HIS A 38 5.64 -4.63 -5.01
C HIS A 38 4.31 -3.92 -4.76
N GLY A 39 3.57 -4.36 -3.73
CA GLY A 39 2.32 -3.70 -3.32
C GLY A 39 2.52 -2.82 -2.11
N ILE A 40 1.99 -1.61 -2.15
CA ILE A 40 1.98 -0.73 -0.98
C ILE A 40 0.96 -1.26 0.05
N ALA A 41 1.37 -1.33 1.29
CA ALA A 41 0.51 -1.77 2.38
C ALA A 41 -0.57 -0.69 2.67
N ARG A 42 -1.78 -1.10 2.82
CA ARG A 42 -2.35 -2.44 2.74
C ARG A 42 -3.11 -2.66 1.43
N GLY A 43 -3.69 -1.59 0.87
CA GLY A 43 -4.59 -1.65 -0.29
C GLY A 43 -3.93 -2.24 -1.53
N GLY A 44 -2.68 -1.86 -1.78
CA GLY A 44 -1.90 -2.30 -2.93
C GLY A 44 -1.49 -3.78 -2.92
N PHE A 45 -1.57 -4.49 -1.80
CA PHE A 45 -1.15 -5.91 -1.73
C PHE A 45 -1.98 -6.81 -2.63
N ILE A 46 -3.30 -6.64 -2.62
CA ILE A 46 -4.19 -7.48 -3.41
C ILE A 46 -3.98 -7.27 -4.92
N PRO A 47 -4.06 -6.03 -5.45
CA PRO A 47 -3.81 -5.81 -6.87
C PRO A 47 -2.39 -6.20 -7.28
N ALA A 48 -1.37 -5.99 -6.45
CA ALA A 48 -0.01 -6.39 -6.76
C ALA A 48 0.15 -7.91 -6.93
N VAL A 49 -0.49 -8.71 -6.07
CA VAL A 49 -0.49 -10.18 -6.20
C VAL A 49 -1.21 -10.61 -7.47
N LEU A 50 -2.36 -10.02 -7.80
CA LEU A 50 -3.09 -10.34 -9.02
C LEU A 50 -2.27 -9.99 -10.28
N ILE A 51 -1.62 -8.81 -10.32
CA ILE A 51 -0.75 -8.38 -11.41
C ILE A 51 0.46 -9.30 -11.53
N SER A 52 1.10 -9.64 -10.40
CA SER A 52 2.24 -10.57 -10.36
C SER A 52 1.90 -11.90 -11.04
N HIS A 53 0.75 -12.48 -10.73
CA HIS A 53 0.28 -13.72 -11.37
C HIS A 53 -0.04 -13.54 -12.86
N LYS A 54 -0.79 -12.49 -13.23
CA LYS A 54 -1.19 -12.25 -14.63
C LYS A 54 0.00 -11.97 -15.55
N LEU A 55 1.00 -11.23 -15.07
CA LEU A 55 2.20 -10.88 -15.83
C LEU A 55 3.35 -11.87 -15.65
N ASN A 56 3.20 -12.88 -14.79
CA ASN A 56 4.26 -13.82 -14.41
C ASN A 56 5.54 -13.12 -13.92
N LEU A 57 5.38 -12.06 -13.12
CA LEU A 57 6.46 -11.32 -12.49
C LEU A 57 6.56 -11.70 -11.00
N PRO A 58 7.77 -11.85 -10.43
CA PRO A 58 7.92 -12.14 -9.01
C PRO A 58 7.39 -10.99 -8.14
N TYR A 59 6.67 -11.32 -7.05
CA TYR A 59 6.37 -10.37 -5.99
C TYR A 59 7.58 -10.22 -5.08
N VAL A 60 7.96 -8.98 -4.77
CA VAL A 60 9.14 -8.67 -3.95
C VAL A 60 8.78 -7.76 -2.76
N ASN A 61 9.48 -7.94 -1.64
CA ASN A 61 9.34 -7.05 -0.49
C ASN A 61 10.31 -5.85 -0.56
N ALA A 62 11.45 -6.03 -1.25
CA ALA A 62 12.43 -4.97 -1.44
C ALA A 62 12.29 -4.36 -2.83
N VAL A 63 12.12 -3.04 -2.90
CA VAL A 63 11.94 -2.30 -4.14
C VAL A 63 13.30 -2.10 -4.83
N GLY A 64 13.37 -2.50 -6.09
CA GLY A 64 14.50 -2.27 -7.00
C GLY A 64 14.16 -1.23 -8.08
N PRO A 65 15.14 -0.88 -8.95
CA PRO A 65 14.94 0.15 -9.98
C PRO A 65 13.92 -0.25 -11.07
N ASN A 66 13.66 -1.54 -11.25
CA ASN A 66 12.69 -2.08 -12.22
C ASN A 66 11.47 -2.69 -11.54
N THR A 67 11.24 -2.41 -10.26
CA THR A 67 10.07 -2.90 -9.55
C THR A 67 8.87 -2.01 -9.85
N LEU A 68 7.76 -2.63 -10.26
CA LEU A 68 6.47 -1.97 -10.35
C LEU A 68 5.86 -1.82 -8.94
N ILE A 69 5.66 -0.59 -8.51
CA ILE A 69 4.95 -0.28 -7.27
C ILE A 69 3.46 -0.18 -7.56
N VAL A 70 2.67 -0.93 -6.83
CA VAL A 70 1.23 -1.02 -7.03
C VAL A 70 0.50 -0.55 -5.77
N ASP A 71 -0.51 0.30 -5.98
CA ASP A 71 -1.51 0.65 -4.97
C ASP A 71 -2.92 0.44 -5.53
N ASP A 72 -3.94 0.44 -4.68
CA ASP A 72 -5.33 0.35 -5.14
C ASP A 72 -5.81 1.69 -5.71
N ILE A 73 -5.48 2.80 -5.07
CA ILE A 73 -5.92 4.13 -5.47
C ILE A 73 -4.85 5.21 -5.23
N ALA A 74 -4.71 6.10 -6.19
CA ALA A 74 -4.04 7.39 -5.99
C ALA A 74 -5.10 8.46 -5.66
N ASP A 75 -5.52 8.55 -4.40
CA ASP A 75 -6.47 9.56 -3.93
C ASP A 75 -5.74 10.88 -3.61
N THR A 76 -5.03 10.96 -2.47
CA THR A 76 -4.17 12.12 -2.17
C THR A 76 -2.82 12.08 -2.90
N GLY A 77 -2.36 10.90 -3.27
CA GLY A 77 -1.09 10.65 -3.95
C GLY A 77 0.15 10.67 -3.03
N VAL A 78 0.01 11.06 -1.77
CA VAL A 78 1.14 11.22 -0.82
C VAL A 78 1.93 9.92 -0.65
N THR A 79 1.25 8.78 -0.57
CA THR A 79 1.91 7.47 -0.42
C THR A 79 2.80 7.15 -1.62
N LEU A 80 2.28 7.38 -2.84
CA LEU A 80 3.03 7.13 -4.07
C LEU A 80 4.18 8.14 -4.27
N GLU A 81 3.98 9.40 -3.91
CA GLU A 81 5.02 10.45 -3.99
C GLU A 81 6.24 10.08 -3.13
N ASN A 82 6.00 9.46 -1.97
CA ASN A 82 7.06 9.03 -1.05
C ASN A 82 7.60 7.62 -1.36
N SER A 83 7.09 6.96 -2.39
CA SER A 83 7.53 5.61 -2.75
C SER A 83 8.84 5.62 -3.54
N PRO A 84 9.79 4.71 -3.25
CA PRO A 84 11.13 4.73 -3.85
C PRO A 84 11.19 4.22 -5.29
N GLY A 85 10.06 3.87 -5.92
CA GLY A 85 10.02 3.23 -7.23
C GLY A 85 9.99 4.21 -8.41
N VAL A 86 10.45 3.73 -9.56
CA VAL A 86 10.41 4.45 -10.84
C VAL A 86 9.07 4.21 -11.55
N TRP A 87 8.49 3.00 -11.39
CA TRP A 87 7.25 2.59 -12.03
C TRP A 87 6.14 2.45 -11.00
N THR A 88 5.05 3.17 -11.20
CA THR A 88 3.89 3.16 -10.31
C THR A 88 2.62 2.85 -11.08
N ALA A 89 1.75 2.01 -10.50
CA ALA A 89 0.47 1.65 -11.08
C ALA A 89 -0.62 1.57 -10.02
N VAL A 90 -1.84 2.01 -10.37
CA VAL A 90 -3.00 1.99 -9.48
C VAL A 90 -4.24 1.49 -10.21
N LEU A 91 -5.21 0.93 -9.49
CA LEU A 91 -6.49 0.60 -10.07
C LEU A 91 -7.28 1.86 -10.39
N HIS A 92 -7.36 2.80 -9.43
CA HIS A 92 -8.03 4.08 -9.65
C HIS A 92 -7.09 5.27 -9.41
N TYR A 93 -7.24 6.29 -10.26
CA TYR A 93 -6.54 7.57 -10.12
C TYR A 93 -7.55 8.71 -10.00
N LYS A 94 -7.41 9.56 -8.97
CA LYS A 94 -8.19 10.78 -8.76
C LYS A 94 -7.33 12.02 -9.07
N PRO A 95 -7.29 12.51 -10.31
CA PRO A 95 -6.40 13.61 -10.71
C PRO A 95 -6.74 14.95 -10.06
N HIS A 96 -7.94 15.11 -9.49
CA HIS A 96 -8.39 16.34 -8.86
C HIS A 96 -7.97 16.48 -7.40
N THR A 97 -7.62 15.37 -6.72
CA THR A 97 -7.17 15.36 -5.33
C THR A 97 -5.72 14.90 -5.15
N SER A 98 -5.21 14.09 -6.09
CA SER A 98 -3.88 13.53 -5.99
C SER A 98 -2.78 14.54 -6.33
N CYS A 99 -1.78 14.67 -5.43
CA CYS A 99 -0.56 15.44 -5.67
C CYS A 99 0.44 14.71 -6.58
N PHE A 100 0.27 13.39 -6.79
CA PHE A 100 1.15 12.54 -7.58
C PHE A 100 0.38 11.89 -8.73
N GLN A 101 0.94 11.92 -9.94
CA GLN A 101 0.41 11.21 -11.09
C GLN A 101 1.14 9.86 -11.23
N PRO A 102 0.45 8.72 -11.04
CA PRO A 102 1.06 7.41 -11.32
C PRO A 102 1.43 7.27 -12.80
N ASN A 103 2.40 6.40 -13.09
CA ASN A 103 2.75 6.12 -14.49
C ASN A 103 1.61 5.42 -15.23
N MET A 104 0.86 4.55 -14.53
CA MET A 104 -0.23 3.76 -15.11
C MET A 104 -1.42 3.70 -14.14
N TRP A 105 -2.61 3.66 -14.69
CA TRP A 105 -3.87 3.47 -13.95
C TRP A 105 -4.87 2.70 -14.79
N ALA A 106 -5.72 1.91 -14.15
CA ALA A 106 -6.79 1.21 -14.86
C ALA A 106 -7.92 2.19 -15.22
N ASP A 107 -8.43 2.94 -14.25
CA ASP A 107 -9.51 3.90 -14.44
C ASP A 107 -9.27 5.23 -13.75
N ILE A 108 -9.92 6.31 -14.25
CA ILE A 108 -9.92 7.64 -13.65
C ILE A 108 -11.23 7.85 -12.89
N HIS A 109 -11.14 8.01 -11.58
CA HIS A 109 -12.29 8.40 -10.79
C HIS A 109 -12.38 9.93 -10.67
N LYS A 110 -13.44 10.52 -11.25
CA LYS A 110 -13.64 11.97 -11.31
C LYS A 110 -14.55 12.51 -10.21
N GLY A 111 -15.19 11.62 -9.48
CA GLY A 111 -16.13 11.99 -8.41
C GLY A 111 -15.46 12.06 -7.04
N ASP A 112 -16.22 12.59 -6.07
CA ASP A 112 -15.79 12.68 -4.68
C ASP A 112 -16.24 11.45 -3.86
N GLU A 113 -16.85 10.47 -4.54
CA GLU A 113 -17.31 9.27 -3.87
C GLU A 113 -16.14 8.47 -3.31
N TRP A 114 -16.36 7.86 -2.16
CA TRP A 114 -15.45 6.92 -1.54
C TRP A 114 -15.54 5.57 -2.25
N LEU A 115 -14.43 5.08 -2.77
CA LEU A 115 -14.35 3.75 -3.38
C LEU A 115 -14.05 2.73 -2.28
N ILE A 116 -14.93 1.72 -2.15
CA ILE A 116 -14.76 0.63 -1.20
C ILE A 116 -14.46 -0.64 -1.99
N TYR A 117 -13.26 -1.14 -1.80
CA TYR A 117 -12.81 -2.37 -2.44
C TYR A 117 -13.33 -3.61 -1.70
N PRO A 118 -13.44 -4.77 -2.38
CA PRO A 118 -14.05 -5.97 -1.77
C PRO A 118 -13.23 -6.58 -0.63
N TRP A 119 -11.98 -6.18 -0.44
CA TRP A 119 -11.14 -6.56 0.71
C TRP A 119 -11.29 -5.65 1.91
N GLU A 120 -11.98 -4.52 1.77
CA GLU A 120 -12.24 -3.61 2.87
C GLU A 120 -13.51 -4.02 3.63
N THR A 121 -13.55 -3.73 4.93
CA THR A 121 -14.78 -3.92 5.69
C THR A 121 -15.74 -2.77 5.43
N LYS A 122 -17.06 -3.06 5.34
CA LYS A 122 -18.09 -2.06 5.03
C LYS A 122 -18.15 -0.89 6.02
N ASP A 123 -17.66 -1.11 7.23
CA ASP A 123 -17.64 -0.15 8.34
C ASP A 123 -16.23 0.36 8.64
N SER A 124 -15.25 0.10 7.76
CA SER A 124 -13.91 0.66 7.95
C SER A 124 -13.98 2.18 7.77
N ASP A 125 -13.60 2.90 8.84
CA ASP A 125 -13.23 4.29 8.70
C ASP A 125 -12.05 4.41 7.72
N PRO A 126 -11.96 5.51 6.97
CA PRO A 126 -10.82 5.77 6.11
C PRO A 126 -9.54 5.78 6.95
N ILE A 127 -8.84 4.66 6.97
CA ILE A 127 -7.53 4.58 7.61
C ILE A 127 -6.53 5.10 6.60
N GLN A 128 -6.16 6.35 6.79
CA GLN A 128 -5.03 6.93 6.07
C GLN A 128 -3.77 6.42 6.76
N ASP A 129 -3.16 5.38 6.19
CA ASP A 129 -2.02 4.67 6.81
C ASP A 129 -0.82 5.61 7.06
N TYR A 130 -0.71 6.72 6.32
CA TYR A 130 0.30 7.75 6.57
C TYR A 130 0.05 8.58 7.85
N LEU A 131 -1.17 8.63 8.38
CA LEU A 131 -1.45 9.30 9.66
C LEU A 131 -1.07 8.45 10.88
N LYS A 132 -0.70 7.19 10.68
CA LYS A 132 -0.20 6.30 11.75
C LYS A 132 1.31 6.36 11.94
N SER A 133 2.01 7.25 11.23
CA SER A 133 3.45 7.47 11.41
C SER A 133 3.82 7.80 12.87
N ASP A 134 2.91 8.44 13.62
CA ASP A 134 3.18 8.82 15.00
C ASP A 134 3.22 7.62 15.96
N GLU A 135 2.31 6.64 15.80
CA GLU A 135 2.38 5.39 16.59
C GLU A 135 3.61 4.55 16.23
N PHE A 136 4.02 4.60 14.97
CA PHE A 136 5.18 3.89 14.48
C PHE A 136 6.49 4.56 14.92
N ASN A 137 6.53 5.88 14.92
CA ASN A 137 7.65 6.66 15.46
C ASN A 137 7.76 6.44 16.99
N GLU A 138 6.63 6.38 17.72
CA GLU A 138 6.62 6.07 19.16
C GLU A 138 7.12 4.65 19.46
N PHE A 139 6.90 3.68 18.54
CA PHE A 139 7.48 2.35 18.64
C PHE A 139 8.98 2.34 18.32
N ALA A 140 9.41 3.07 17.30
CA ALA A 140 10.82 3.21 16.94
C ALA A 140 11.61 3.86 18.10
N ASP A 141 11.08 4.94 18.69
CA ASP A 141 11.67 5.61 19.85
C ASP A 141 11.72 4.70 21.10
N PHE A 142 10.74 3.81 21.26
CA PHE A 142 10.72 2.82 22.35
C PHE A 142 11.81 1.76 22.16
N VAL A 143 12.07 1.33 20.94
CA VAL A 143 13.08 0.31 20.61
C VAL A 143 14.49 0.90 20.70
N ASP A 144 14.68 2.16 20.27
CA ASP A 144 15.97 2.87 20.34
C ASP A 144 16.40 3.22 21.78
N GLY A 145 15.44 3.27 22.72
CA GLY A 145 15.73 3.62 24.13
C GLY A 145 16.40 2.51 24.93
N ASP A 146 16.32 1.25 24.51
CA ASP A 146 16.78 0.10 25.30
C ASP A 146 18.01 -0.65 24.74
N ASP A 147 18.40 -0.45 23.46
CA ASP A 147 19.54 -1.18 22.88
C ASP A 147 20.32 -0.36 21.83
N LYS A 148 21.60 -0.09 22.14
CA LYS A 148 22.55 0.56 21.22
C LYS A 148 22.93 -0.27 19.99
N GLU A 149 22.36 -1.46 19.82
CA GLU A 149 22.67 -2.40 18.74
C GLU A 149 21.81 -2.25 17.49
N LEU A 150 20.83 -1.32 17.49
CA LEU A 150 19.83 -1.15 16.40
C LEU A 150 20.10 0.07 15.49
N ASP A 151 21.32 0.59 15.47
CA ASP A 151 21.71 1.78 14.67
C ASP A 151 21.51 1.58 13.14
N HIS A 152 21.41 0.34 12.70
CA HIS A 152 21.17 -0.03 11.28
C HIS A 152 19.70 0.09 10.83
N LEU A 153 18.76 0.36 11.74
CA LEU A 153 17.33 0.57 11.40
C LEU A 153 17.02 2.01 10.96
N LYS A 154 17.95 2.96 11.19
CA LYS A 154 17.81 4.37 10.82
C LYS A 154 17.89 4.62 9.31
N ASP A 155 18.41 3.65 8.53
CA ASP A 155 18.61 3.79 7.10
C ASP A 155 17.43 3.26 6.23
N GLY A 156 16.23 3.12 6.81
CA GLY A 156 15.01 2.80 6.06
C GLY A 156 14.93 1.38 5.49
N HIS A 157 15.84 0.48 5.86
CA HIS A 157 15.82 -0.91 5.40
C HIS A 157 14.99 -1.79 6.33
N TYR A 158 13.68 -1.81 6.11
CA TYR A 158 12.80 -2.81 6.72
C TYR A 158 13.03 -4.17 6.08
N ILE A 159 13.84 -5.00 6.70
CA ILE A 159 13.91 -6.42 6.36
C ILE A 159 12.82 -7.14 7.15
N ALA A 160 11.79 -7.63 6.46
CA ALA A 160 10.82 -8.58 7.00
C ALA A 160 11.52 -9.92 7.27
N GLY A 161 12.17 -10.02 8.40
CA GLY A 161 12.83 -11.22 8.91
C GLY A 161 12.95 -11.07 10.41
N MET A 162 11.80 -11.11 11.10
CA MET A 162 11.78 -11.01 12.57
C MET A 162 12.41 -12.24 13.19
N THR A 163 13.49 -12.05 13.92
CA THR A 163 13.97 -13.04 14.91
C THR A 163 13.03 -13.04 16.11
N ASN A 164 12.96 -14.17 16.86
CA ASN A 164 12.08 -14.35 18.03
C ASN A 164 12.17 -13.23 19.09
N ASP A 165 13.28 -12.50 19.17
CA ASP A 165 13.49 -11.42 20.13
C ASP A 165 12.65 -10.16 19.80
N LYS A 166 12.28 -9.94 18.53
CA LYS A 166 11.46 -8.78 18.10
C LYS A 166 9.99 -8.94 18.45
N GLU A 167 9.47 -10.17 18.48
CA GLU A 167 8.10 -10.44 18.97
C GLU A 167 7.95 -10.08 20.44
N GLY A 168 8.99 -10.33 21.25
CA GLY A 168 9.02 -9.95 22.65
C GLY A 168 8.97 -8.45 22.87
N SER A 169 9.65 -7.64 22.04
CA SER A 169 9.66 -6.17 22.11
C SER A 169 8.33 -5.56 21.71
N PHE A 170 7.71 -6.06 20.64
CA PHE A 170 6.38 -5.63 20.20
C PHE A 170 5.29 -5.94 21.24
N MET A 171 5.33 -7.13 21.84
CA MET A 171 4.39 -7.51 22.92
C MET A 171 4.57 -6.67 24.19
N LYS A 172 5.80 -6.27 24.53
CA LYS A 172 6.09 -5.33 25.66
C LYS A 172 5.51 -3.94 25.37
N PHE A 173 5.66 -3.44 24.15
CA PHE A 173 5.10 -2.16 23.70
C PHE A 173 3.57 -2.15 23.78
N GLN A 174 2.91 -3.18 23.24
CA GLN A 174 1.46 -3.31 23.31
C GLN A 174 0.92 -3.37 24.75
N ASN A 175 1.63 -4.03 25.66
CA ASN A 175 1.26 -4.08 27.06
C ASN A 175 1.45 -2.73 27.76
N LYS A 176 2.44 -1.92 27.36
CA LYS A 176 2.68 -0.56 27.88
C LYS A 176 1.58 0.41 27.47
N ILE A 177 1.07 0.31 26.23
CA ILE A 177 -0.07 1.12 25.77
C ILE A 177 -1.34 0.75 26.55
N LYS A 178 -1.62 -0.54 26.76
CA LYS A 178 -2.80 -1.00 27.53
C LYS A 178 -2.79 -0.54 28.98
N THR A 179 -1.63 -0.30 29.57
CA THR A 179 -1.49 0.20 30.96
C THR A 179 -1.59 1.72 31.07
N LYS A 180 -1.28 2.48 30.01
CA LYS A 180 -1.45 3.95 29.96
C LYS A 180 -2.93 4.39 29.78
N ASN A 181 -3.78 3.51 29.25
CA ASN A 181 -5.20 3.77 28.97
C ASN A 181 -6.14 3.20 30.05
N LYS A 182 -5.65 2.90 31.23
CA LYS A 182 -6.42 2.61 32.46
C LYS A 182 -6.18 3.69 33.51
#